data_6a1f895d677b4648f1bf383b0657c418
#
_entry.id   6a1f895d677b4648f1bf383b0657c418
#
_cell.length_a   1.000
_cell.length_b   1.000
_cell.length_c   1.000
_cell.angle_alpha   90.00
_cell.angle_beta   90.00
_cell.angle_gamma   90.00
#
_symmetry.space_group_name_H-M   'P 1'
#
loop_
_entity.id
_entity.type
_entity.pdbx_description
1 polymer ?
#
loop_
_entity_poly.entity_id
_entity_poly.type
_entity_poly.pdbx_seq_one_letter_code
_entity_poly.pdbx_strand_id
1 'polypeptide(L)'
;VWTAVDSCGNSNNCTQTVTVQDTTRPAVTCPVDVTINCEANNLPANTGTATATDNCTDIVTNITYADTRTNGSCNDNYSIARVWTAVDSCGNSNNCTQTVTVQDTTRPAITCPVDVTINCEADNQPSNTGTATATDNCTDIVTNITYTDTRTNGSCNDNYTIARVWTAVDSCGNSNSCT
;
A
#
# COMPACT_ATOMS: atom_id res chain seq x y z
N VAL A 1 -11.70 56.11 -16.32
CA VAL A 1 -12.11 57.50 -16.24
C VAL A 1 -13.16 57.77 -17.30
N TRP A 2 -14.29 58.33 -16.94
CA TRP A 2 -15.35 58.76 -17.83
C TRP A 2 -15.33 60.29 -17.87
N THR A 3 -15.31 60.88 -19.05
CA THR A 3 -15.29 62.33 -19.22
C THR A 3 -16.55 62.75 -19.98
N ALA A 4 -17.27 63.70 -19.42
CA ALA A 4 -18.37 64.39 -20.10
C ALA A 4 -17.92 65.77 -20.52
N VAL A 5 -18.20 66.18 -21.78
CA VAL A 5 -17.88 67.50 -22.36
C VAL A 5 -19.16 68.09 -22.90
N ASP A 6 -19.48 69.35 -22.57
CA ASP A 6 -20.60 70.05 -23.12
C ASP A 6 -20.26 70.72 -24.50
N SER A 7 -21.23 71.27 -25.15
CA SER A 7 -21.08 71.94 -26.47
C SER A 7 -20.24 73.20 -26.38
N CYS A 8 -19.98 73.78 -25.24
CA CYS A 8 -19.13 74.92 -24.98
C CYS A 8 -17.71 74.57 -24.59
N GLY A 9 -17.37 73.24 -24.50
CA GLY A 9 -16.03 72.75 -24.19
C GLY A 9 -15.78 72.58 -22.69
N ASN A 10 -16.79 72.77 -21.80
CA ASN A 10 -16.60 72.51 -20.36
C ASN A 10 -16.61 70.99 -20.13
N SER A 11 -15.68 70.50 -19.35
CA SER A 11 -15.56 69.06 -19.09
C SER A 11 -15.55 68.75 -17.59
N ASN A 12 -16.10 67.61 -17.29
CA ASN A 12 -16.01 66.98 -15.93
C ASN A 12 -15.72 65.49 -16.10
N ASN A 13 -15.09 64.88 -15.10
CA ASN A 13 -14.75 63.46 -15.15
C ASN A 13 -15.09 62.79 -13.85
N CYS A 14 -15.31 61.46 -13.95
CA CYS A 14 -15.39 60.58 -12.81
C CYS A 14 -14.57 59.31 -13.07
N THR A 15 -14.13 58.68 -12.00
CA THR A 15 -13.34 57.44 -12.05
C THR A 15 -14.17 56.31 -11.48
N GLN A 16 -14.25 55.23 -12.22
CA GLN A 16 -14.75 53.96 -11.71
C GLN A 16 -13.54 53.06 -11.47
N THR A 17 -13.43 52.47 -10.29
CA THR A 17 -12.48 51.40 -10.00
C THR A 17 -13.17 50.07 -10.24
N VAL A 18 -12.59 49.21 -11.03
CA VAL A 18 -13.01 47.83 -11.24
C VAL A 18 -11.92 46.95 -10.66
N THR A 19 -12.25 46.16 -9.63
CA THR A 19 -11.37 45.16 -9.06
C THR A 19 -11.73 43.80 -9.60
N VAL A 20 -10.76 43.11 -10.16
CA VAL A 20 -10.91 41.73 -10.63
C VAL A 20 -10.09 40.85 -9.70
N GLN A 21 -10.73 39.83 -9.16
CA GLN A 21 -10.12 38.88 -8.22
C GLN A 21 -10.52 37.47 -8.61
N ASP A 22 -9.57 36.56 -8.52
CA ASP A 22 -9.87 35.15 -8.55
C ASP A 22 -10.15 34.65 -7.13
N THR A 23 -11.33 34.10 -6.91
CA THR A 23 -11.80 33.51 -5.66
C THR A 23 -12.26 32.07 -5.84
N THR A 24 -12.06 31.52 -7.04
CA THR A 24 -12.46 30.17 -7.41
C THR A 24 -11.37 29.18 -6.95
N ARG A 25 -11.78 28.07 -6.41
CA ARG A 25 -10.86 27.01 -6.01
C ARG A 25 -10.55 26.10 -7.20
N PRO A 26 -9.32 25.58 -7.32
CA PRO A 26 -9.01 24.59 -8.35
C PRO A 26 -9.93 23.37 -8.27
N ALA A 27 -10.30 22.82 -9.42
CA ALA A 27 -10.96 21.53 -9.53
C ALA A 27 -9.92 20.43 -9.51
N VAL A 28 -9.83 19.67 -8.42
CA VAL A 28 -8.86 18.57 -8.21
C VAL A 28 -9.50 17.24 -8.58
N THR A 29 -8.79 16.44 -9.37
CA THR A 29 -9.16 15.06 -9.70
C THR A 29 -8.14 14.12 -9.09
N CYS A 30 -8.58 13.30 -8.14
CA CYS A 30 -7.76 12.27 -7.53
C CYS A 30 -7.49 11.10 -8.48
N PRO A 31 -6.34 10.42 -8.35
CA PRO A 31 -6.20 9.10 -8.90
C PRO A 31 -7.20 8.13 -8.23
N VAL A 32 -7.53 7.05 -8.93
CA VAL A 32 -8.40 6.00 -8.38
C VAL A 32 -7.76 5.33 -7.16
N ASP A 33 -8.59 4.84 -6.26
CA ASP A 33 -8.14 3.99 -5.15
C ASP A 33 -7.49 2.73 -5.70
N VAL A 34 -6.43 2.26 -5.04
CA VAL A 34 -5.65 1.11 -5.51
C VAL A 34 -5.30 0.18 -4.35
N THR A 35 -5.31 -1.12 -4.64
CA THR A 35 -4.75 -2.15 -3.77
C THR A 35 -3.49 -2.70 -4.40
N ILE A 36 -2.41 -2.74 -3.61
CA ILE A 36 -1.09 -3.23 -4.02
C ILE A 36 -0.60 -4.28 -3.04
N ASN A 37 0.32 -5.14 -3.49
CA ASN A 37 1.01 -6.07 -2.61
C ASN A 37 2.09 -5.33 -1.79
N CYS A 38 2.42 -5.85 -0.61
CA CYS A 38 3.43 -5.31 0.32
C CYS A 38 4.81 -5.03 -0.31
N GLU A 39 5.20 -5.79 -1.35
CA GLU A 39 6.44 -5.58 -2.11
C GLU A 39 6.40 -4.36 -3.03
N ALA A 40 5.20 -3.91 -3.40
CA ALA A 40 5.05 -2.85 -4.37
C ALA A 40 5.32 -1.49 -3.73
N ASN A 41 5.96 -0.62 -4.50
CA ASN A 41 6.18 0.75 -4.05
C ASN A 41 4.85 1.53 -4.01
N ASN A 42 4.51 2.09 -2.87
CA ASN A 42 3.28 2.85 -2.64
C ASN A 42 3.39 4.34 -3.01
N LEU A 43 4.49 4.79 -3.61
CA LEU A 43 4.66 6.19 -4.03
C LEU A 43 3.75 6.55 -5.22
N PRO A 44 3.44 7.84 -5.42
CA PRO A 44 2.59 8.32 -6.50
C PRO A 44 2.96 7.82 -7.90
N ALA A 45 4.25 7.60 -8.17
CA ALA A 45 4.71 7.07 -9.46
C ALA A 45 4.08 5.70 -9.82
N ASN A 46 3.72 4.89 -8.81
CA ASN A 46 3.09 3.58 -8.99
C ASN A 46 1.60 3.58 -8.70
N THR A 47 1.11 4.50 -7.88
CA THR A 47 -0.28 4.53 -7.42
C THR A 47 -1.12 5.61 -8.09
N GLY A 48 -0.51 6.43 -8.93
CA GLY A 48 -1.16 7.52 -9.64
C GLY A 48 -0.92 8.88 -8.99
N THR A 49 -1.08 9.93 -9.80
CA THR A 49 -0.93 11.33 -9.40
C THR A 49 -2.22 12.09 -9.64
N ALA A 50 -2.56 13.02 -8.75
CA ALA A 50 -3.70 13.90 -8.94
C ALA A 50 -3.44 14.92 -10.06
N THR A 51 -4.53 15.39 -10.69
CA THR A 51 -4.52 16.51 -11.63
C THR A 51 -5.44 17.60 -11.12
N ALA A 52 -5.21 18.83 -11.55
CA ALA A 52 -6.08 19.94 -11.21
C ALA A 52 -6.18 20.94 -12.37
N THR A 53 -7.34 21.59 -12.46
CA THR A 53 -7.63 22.67 -13.42
C THR A 53 -8.29 23.84 -12.72
N ASP A 54 -8.20 25.03 -13.29
CA ASP A 54 -8.89 26.19 -12.81
C ASP A 54 -9.66 26.91 -13.94
N ASN A 55 -10.62 27.77 -13.58
CA ASN A 55 -11.45 28.56 -14.50
C ASN A 55 -10.74 29.80 -15.02
N CYS A 56 -9.74 30.31 -14.29
CA CYS A 56 -8.92 31.42 -14.75
C CYS A 56 -7.71 30.90 -15.55
N THR A 57 -6.99 31.80 -16.22
CA THR A 57 -5.83 31.43 -17.04
C THR A 57 -4.61 31.00 -16.24
N ASP A 58 -4.73 31.04 -14.93
CA ASP A 58 -3.66 30.67 -13.99
C ASP A 58 -3.46 29.17 -13.94
N ILE A 59 -2.26 28.77 -14.26
CA ILE A 59 -1.84 27.37 -14.18
C ILE A 59 -1.85 26.98 -12.69
N VAL A 60 -2.58 25.90 -12.33
CA VAL A 60 -2.42 25.26 -11.03
C VAL A 60 -0.99 24.73 -10.97
N THR A 61 -0.12 25.46 -10.28
CA THR A 61 1.33 25.23 -10.34
C THR A 61 1.83 24.26 -9.28
N ASN A 62 1.03 23.99 -8.26
CA ASN A 62 1.50 23.21 -7.12
C ASN A 62 0.46 22.18 -6.65
N ILE A 63 0.72 20.91 -6.98
CA ILE A 63 -0.02 19.78 -6.42
C ILE A 63 0.92 19.04 -5.48
N THR A 64 0.55 18.99 -4.20
CA THR A 64 1.28 18.30 -3.14
C THR A 64 0.44 17.18 -2.55
N TYR A 65 1.06 16.28 -1.78
CA TYR A 65 0.31 15.26 -1.06
C TYR A 65 0.84 15.07 0.36
N ALA A 66 -0.04 14.56 1.21
CA ALA A 66 0.28 14.12 2.56
C ALA A 66 -0.37 12.75 2.81
N ASP A 67 0.39 11.82 3.39
CA ASP A 67 -0.03 10.46 3.67
C ASP A 67 -0.33 10.27 5.15
N THR A 68 -1.45 9.61 5.44
CA THR A 68 -1.79 9.12 6.77
C THR A 68 -1.96 7.61 6.70
N ARG A 69 -1.08 6.85 7.39
CA ARG A 69 -1.13 5.38 7.46
C ARG A 69 -2.04 4.93 8.59
N THR A 70 -2.88 3.93 8.29
CA THR A 70 -3.68 3.18 9.27
C THR A 70 -3.28 1.71 9.18
N ASN A 71 -2.79 1.13 10.29
CA ASN A 71 -2.38 -0.26 10.35
C ASN A 71 -3.58 -1.21 10.28
N GLY A 72 -3.38 -2.35 9.61
CA GLY A 72 -4.34 -3.45 9.50
C GLY A 72 -4.06 -4.57 10.51
N SER A 73 -4.35 -5.81 10.12
CA SER A 73 -4.24 -7.02 10.96
C SER A 73 -2.80 -7.47 11.23
N CYS A 74 -1.87 -7.10 10.36
CA CYS A 74 -0.44 -7.36 10.45
C CYS A 74 0.35 -6.16 9.92
N ASN A 75 1.67 -6.14 10.07
CA ASN A 75 2.48 -4.98 9.68
C ASN A 75 2.43 -4.67 8.18
N ASP A 76 2.30 -5.71 7.34
CA ASP A 76 2.29 -5.60 5.90
C ASP A 76 0.88 -5.44 5.31
N ASN A 77 -0.16 -5.41 6.18
CA ASN A 77 -1.52 -5.01 5.86
C ASN A 77 -1.82 -3.64 6.46
N TYR A 78 -2.01 -2.63 5.61
CA TYR A 78 -2.34 -1.27 6.05
C TYR A 78 -3.00 -0.48 4.92
N SER A 79 -3.60 0.65 5.27
CA SER A 79 -4.11 1.62 4.31
C SER A 79 -3.40 2.96 4.46
N ILE A 80 -3.26 3.68 3.35
CA ILE A 80 -2.77 5.05 3.29
C ILE A 80 -3.91 5.91 2.77
N ALA A 81 -4.35 6.87 3.57
CA ALA A 81 -5.17 7.97 3.10
C ALA A 81 -4.22 9.06 2.58
N ARG A 82 -4.11 9.22 1.26
CA ARG A 82 -3.29 10.21 0.59
C ARG A 82 -4.13 11.41 0.22
N VAL A 83 -3.95 12.52 0.94
CA VAL A 83 -4.62 13.78 0.67
C VAL A 83 -3.81 14.59 -0.32
N TRP A 84 -4.34 14.78 -1.52
CA TRP A 84 -3.79 15.63 -2.55
C TRP A 84 -4.33 17.04 -2.39
N THR A 85 -3.47 18.05 -2.44
CA THR A 85 -3.85 19.46 -2.34
C THR A 85 -3.31 20.21 -3.54
N ALA A 86 -4.20 20.91 -4.24
CA ALA A 86 -3.85 21.84 -5.33
C ALA A 86 -4.05 23.28 -4.88
N VAL A 87 -3.13 24.15 -5.27
CA VAL A 87 -3.17 25.59 -4.98
C VAL A 87 -2.95 26.33 -6.30
N ASP A 88 -3.80 27.34 -6.58
CA ASP A 88 -3.63 28.24 -7.72
C ASP A 88 -2.66 29.38 -7.39
N SER A 89 -2.39 30.25 -8.36
CA SER A 89 -1.49 31.41 -8.19
C SER A 89 -2.07 32.51 -7.31
N CYS A 90 -3.38 32.55 -7.12
CA CYS A 90 -4.08 33.50 -6.26
C CYS A 90 -4.20 33.01 -4.81
N GLY A 91 -3.78 31.77 -4.51
CA GLY A 91 -3.80 31.18 -3.19
C GLY A 91 -5.09 30.45 -2.83
N ASN A 92 -6.04 30.26 -3.78
CA ASN A 92 -7.18 29.42 -3.54
C ASN A 92 -6.75 27.96 -3.57
N SER A 93 -7.29 27.11 -2.68
CA SER A 93 -6.87 25.73 -2.55
C SER A 93 -8.06 24.77 -2.46
N ASN A 94 -7.84 23.55 -2.95
CA ASN A 94 -8.78 22.45 -2.87
C ASN A 94 -8.03 21.13 -2.72
N ASN A 95 -8.70 20.09 -2.23
CA ASN A 95 -8.11 18.79 -2.01
C ASN A 95 -9.03 17.64 -2.40
N CYS A 96 -8.45 16.48 -2.55
CA CYS A 96 -9.15 15.22 -2.68
C CYS A 96 -8.32 14.10 -2.01
N THR A 97 -8.94 12.97 -1.71
CA THR A 97 -8.29 11.85 -1.05
C THR A 97 -8.30 10.61 -1.92
N GLN A 98 -7.14 9.97 -2.06
CA GLN A 98 -6.94 8.64 -2.63
C GLN A 98 -6.69 7.66 -1.48
N THR A 99 -7.28 6.47 -1.55
CA THR A 99 -6.95 5.35 -0.66
C THR A 99 -6.00 4.39 -1.37
N VAL A 100 -4.83 4.16 -0.76
CA VAL A 100 -3.90 3.10 -1.18
C VAL A 100 -3.95 2.00 -0.13
N THR A 101 -4.42 0.82 -0.50
CA THR A 101 -4.46 -0.36 0.37
C THR A 101 -3.25 -1.23 0.07
N VAL A 102 -2.47 -1.56 1.09
CA VAL A 102 -1.33 -2.48 1.00
C VAL A 102 -1.71 -3.78 1.69
N GLN A 103 -1.51 -4.90 1.03
CA GLN A 103 -1.86 -6.23 1.53
C GLN A 103 -0.74 -7.22 1.24
N ASP A 104 -0.47 -8.07 2.21
CA ASP A 104 0.28 -9.29 1.97
C ASP A 104 -0.70 -10.43 1.68
N THR A 105 -0.60 -10.99 0.49
CA THR A 105 -1.39 -12.14 0.02
C THR A 105 -0.50 -13.29 -0.43
N THR A 106 0.79 -13.16 -0.25
CA THR A 106 1.78 -14.14 -0.67
C THR A 106 1.96 -15.19 0.43
N ARG A 107 2.04 -16.45 0.04
CA ARG A 107 2.27 -17.54 0.98
C ARG A 107 3.77 -17.67 1.25
N PRO A 108 4.18 -18.01 2.49
CA PRO A 108 5.58 -18.27 2.78
C PRO A 108 6.16 -19.38 1.90
N ALA A 109 7.39 -19.20 1.46
CA ALA A 109 8.17 -20.23 0.78
C ALA A 109 8.79 -21.15 1.83
N ILE A 110 8.27 -22.38 1.95
CA ILE A 110 8.74 -23.39 2.90
C ILE A 110 9.66 -24.42 2.21
N THR A 111 10.74 -24.78 2.91
CA THR A 111 11.68 -25.84 2.47
C THR A 111 11.72 -26.91 3.54
N CYS A 112 11.33 -28.13 3.17
CA CYS A 112 11.41 -29.31 4.03
C CYS A 112 12.86 -29.78 4.20
N PRO A 113 13.19 -30.42 5.36
CA PRO A 113 14.43 -31.18 5.49
C PRO A 113 14.44 -32.38 4.52
N VAL A 114 15.62 -32.90 4.25
CA VAL A 114 15.78 -34.09 3.42
C VAL A 114 15.26 -35.36 4.15
N ASP A 115 14.78 -36.33 3.38
CA ASP A 115 14.39 -37.63 3.93
C ASP A 115 15.57 -38.34 4.61
N VAL A 116 15.31 -38.95 5.76
CA VAL A 116 16.31 -39.68 6.54
C VAL A 116 15.81 -41.06 6.90
N THR A 117 16.74 -42.02 6.96
CA THR A 117 16.50 -43.33 7.55
C THR A 117 17.32 -43.45 8.84
N ILE A 118 16.64 -43.77 9.93
CA ILE A 118 17.25 -43.89 11.25
C ILE A 118 17.01 -45.32 11.81
N ASN A 119 17.83 -45.75 12.77
CA ASN A 119 17.60 -46.99 13.50
C ASN A 119 16.40 -46.83 14.48
N CYS A 120 15.67 -47.90 14.73
CA CYS A 120 14.51 -47.92 15.64
C CYS A 120 14.78 -47.38 17.04
N GLU A 121 16.05 -47.42 17.51
CA GLU A 121 16.49 -46.86 18.79
C GLU A 121 16.75 -45.35 18.75
N ALA A 122 16.83 -44.76 17.59
CA ALA A 122 17.13 -43.33 17.42
C ALA A 122 15.89 -42.48 17.63
N ASP A 123 16.10 -41.29 18.17
CA ASP A 123 15.04 -40.31 18.34
C ASP A 123 14.60 -39.75 16.96
N ASN A 124 13.31 -39.84 16.68
CA ASN A 124 12.70 -39.39 15.45
C ASN A 124 12.21 -37.91 15.48
N GLN A 125 12.55 -37.19 16.55
CA GLN A 125 12.16 -35.79 16.68
C GLN A 125 12.90 -34.88 15.65
N PRO A 126 12.33 -33.73 15.29
CA PRO A 126 12.96 -32.78 14.37
C PRO A 126 14.39 -32.36 14.73
N SER A 127 14.73 -32.31 16.02
CA SER A 127 16.08 -32.00 16.48
C SER A 127 17.14 -32.95 15.94
N ASN A 128 16.77 -34.23 15.64
CA ASN A 128 17.65 -35.26 15.12
C ASN A 128 17.43 -35.54 13.62
N THR A 129 16.24 -35.29 13.12
CA THR A 129 15.87 -35.64 11.73
C THR A 129 15.84 -34.43 10.80
N GLY A 130 16.02 -33.23 11.32
CA GLY A 130 15.99 -31.97 10.57
C GLY A 130 14.70 -31.18 10.77
N THR A 131 14.79 -29.87 10.56
CA THR A 131 13.69 -28.90 10.70
C THR A 131 13.44 -28.20 9.37
N ALA A 132 12.18 -27.89 9.08
CA ALA A 132 11.85 -27.05 7.93
C ALA A 132 12.29 -25.61 8.16
N THR A 133 12.55 -24.91 7.08
CA THR A 133 12.80 -23.45 7.07
C THR A 133 11.78 -22.77 6.16
N ALA A 134 11.47 -21.51 6.45
CA ALA A 134 10.57 -20.74 5.61
C ALA A 134 11.01 -19.28 5.53
N THR A 135 10.71 -18.65 4.40
CA THR A 135 10.93 -17.23 4.13
C THR A 135 9.68 -16.63 3.50
N ASP A 136 9.53 -15.33 3.64
CA ASP A 136 8.46 -14.58 2.98
C ASP A 136 9.03 -13.40 2.19
N ASN A 137 8.22 -12.85 1.27
CA ASN A 137 8.56 -11.73 0.40
C ASN A 137 8.39 -10.37 1.09
N CYS A 138 7.51 -10.30 2.09
CA CYS A 138 7.29 -9.10 2.87
C CYS A 138 8.24 -9.03 4.07
N THR A 139 8.18 -7.97 4.85
CA THR A 139 9.14 -7.76 5.96
C THR A 139 8.90 -8.66 7.15
N ASP A 140 7.78 -9.36 7.16
CA ASP A 140 7.38 -10.22 8.26
C ASP A 140 8.16 -11.53 8.29
N ILE A 141 8.80 -11.76 9.42
CA ILE A 141 9.47 -13.03 9.69
C ILE A 141 8.41 -14.11 9.81
N VAL A 142 8.55 -15.20 9.05
CA VAL A 142 7.76 -16.41 9.27
C VAL A 142 8.11 -16.96 10.65
N THR A 143 7.27 -16.69 11.64
CA THR A 143 7.56 -16.99 13.04
C THR A 143 7.00 -18.33 13.49
N ASN A 144 6.09 -18.93 12.73
CA ASN A 144 5.37 -20.11 13.16
C ASN A 144 5.51 -21.25 12.15
N ILE A 145 6.49 -22.13 12.38
CA ILE A 145 6.63 -23.39 11.65
C ILE A 145 6.23 -24.51 12.60
N THR A 146 5.18 -25.25 12.25
CA THR A 146 4.65 -26.38 12.99
C THR A 146 4.73 -27.65 12.15
N TYR A 147 4.55 -28.81 12.78
CA TYR A 147 4.48 -30.08 12.03
C TYR A 147 3.41 -31.01 12.60
N THR A 148 2.98 -31.94 11.73
CA THR A 148 2.13 -33.07 12.09
C THR A 148 2.71 -34.34 11.49
N ASP A 149 2.71 -35.44 12.27
CA ASP A 149 3.24 -36.74 11.87
C ASP A 149 2.12 -37.73 11.58
N THR A 150 2.26 -38.44 10.47
CA THR A 150 1.42 -39.59 10.15
C THR A 150 2.30 -40.83 10.08
N ARG A 151 2.08 -41.79 10.97
CA ARG A 151 2.82 -43.07 11.01
C ARG A 151 2.13 -44.14 10.16
N THR A 152 2.91 -44.83 9.34
CA THR A 152 2.50 -46.01 8.59
C THR A 152 3.36 -47.20 8.99
N ASN A 153 2.75 -48.27 9.52
CA ASN A 153 3.44 -49.45 9.94
C ASN A 153 3.97 -50.27 8.74
N GLY A 154 5.16 -50.82 8.90
CA GLY A 154 5.79 -51.71 7.93
C GLY A 154 5.53 -53.20 8.24
N SER A 155 6.47 -54.06 7.85
CA SER A 155 6.38 -55.50 7.92
C SER A 155 6.53 -56.07 9.35
N CYS A 156 7.06 -55.31 10.31
CA CYS A 156 7.20 -55.65 11.71
C CYS A 156 7.01 -54.37 12.56
N ASN A 157 6.84 -54.53 13.88
CA ASN A 157 6.49 -53.44 14.78
C ASN A 157 7.52 -52.30 14.79
N ASP A 158 8.81 -52.63 14.60
CA ASP A 158 9.91 -51.66 14.64
C ASP A 158 10.28 -51.10 13.26
N ASN A 159 9.57 -51.53 12.22
CA ASN A 159 9.64 -50.95 10.88
C ASN A 159 8.40 -50.10 10.60
N TYR A 160 8.59 -48.81 10.42
CA TYR A 160 7.52 -47.88 10.09
C TYR A 160 8.09 -46.66 9.36
N THR A 161 7.22 -45.93 8.70
CA THR A 161 7.53 -44.63 8.13
C THR A 161 6.72 -43.53 8.82
N ILE A 162 7.28 -42.37 8.93
CA ILE A 162 6.61 -41.15 9.40
C ILE A 162 6.59 -40.19 8.22
N ALA A 163 5.41 -39.86 7.75
CA ALA A 163 5.21 -38.70 6.86
C ALA A 163 4.98 -37.48 7.75
N ARG A 164 5.95 -36.56 7.75
CA ARG A 164 5.93 -35.34 8.54
C ARG A 164 5.55 -34.17 7.66
N VAL A 165 4.36 -33.60 7.87
CA VAL A 165 3.88 -32.41 7.16
C VAL A 165 4.27 -31.18 7.97
N TRP A 166 5.09 -30.34 7.41
CA TRP A 166 5.46 -29.04 7.96
C TRP A 166 4.54 -27.96 7.42
N THR A 167 4.10 -27.05 8.27
CA THR A 167 3.28 -25.89 7.91
C THR A 167 3.92 -24.62 8.43
N ALA A 168 4.14 -23.66 7.53
CA ALA A 168 4.60 -22.32 7.84
C ALA A 168 3.44 -21.34 7.71
N VAL A 169 3.32 -20.41 8.64
CA VAL A 169 2.31 -19.34 8.63
C VAL A 169 3.03 -18.02 8.87
N ASP A 170 2.76 -17.01 8.02
CA ASP A 170 3.25 -15.66 8.21
C ASP A 170 2.40 -14.88 9.22
N SER A 171 2.76 -13.64 9.50
CA SER A 171 2.03 -12.78 10.45
C SER A 171 0.69 -12.28 9.91
N CYS A 172 0.50 -12.30 8.59
CA CYS A 172 -0.74 -11.91 7.91
C CYS A 172 -1.74 -13.07 7.77
N GLY A 173 -1.32 -14.30 8.13
CA GLY A 173 -2.15 -15.50 8.12
C GLY A 173 -2.09 -16.29 6.82
N ASN A 174 -1.21 -15.94 5.85
CA ASN A 174 -0.98 -16.78 4.69
C ASN A 174 -0.18 -18.02 5.12
N SER A 175 -0.49 -19.18 4.55
CA SER A 175 0.13 -20.44 4.95
C SER A 175 0.52 -21.31 3.78
N ASN A 176 1.59 -22.09 3.98
CA ASN A 176 2.07 -23.08 3.02
C ASN A 176 2.63 -24.29 3.76
N SER A 177 2.68 -25.45 3.09
CA SER A 177 3.15 -26.69 3.69
C SER A 177 4.04 -27.49 2.74
N CYS A 178 4.89 -28.33 3.32
CA CYS A 178 5.70 -29.32 2.62
C CYS A 178 5.75 -30.64 3.44
N THR A 179 6.09 -31.75 2.78
CA THR A 179 6.19 -33.09 3.37
C THR A 179 7.55 -33.70 3.09
#